data_333e6c9c14e6fe481f7e753f2bc35ccd
#
_entry.id   333e6c9c14e6fe481f7e753f2bc35ccd
#
_cell.length_a   1.000
_cell.length_b   1.000
_cell.length_c   1.000
_cell.angle_alpha   90.00
_cell.angle_beta   90.00
_cell.angle_gamma   90.00
#
_symmetry.space_group_name_H-M   'P 1'
#
loop_
_entity.id
_entity.type
_entity.pdbx_description
1 polymer ?
#
loop_
_entity_poly.entity_id
_entity_poly.type
_entity_poly.pdbx_seq_one_letter_code
_entity_poly.pdbx_strand_id
1 'polypeptide(L)'
;MDILHLPICEDCYSTAYCIQNKLRLNSYSLDWMYVSPYRVYQCIENEFANFFEPDNIEICGINKQRIIESKYTVFDTKYKLLVPHFIVNPKTDIPDMHNKFKKRNRKLLNQFEDKAPINFVYKSLNAFNKQRKHFTEYYSTEEQNEFGKHNMKIQFENIKQLLITKYQYNEADITIQYLKRTQGTNFIGIHKITRQSE
;
A
#
# COMPACT_ATOMS: atom_id res chain seq x y z
N MET A 1 1.10 24.67 -0.87
CA MET A 1 1.55 23.40 -0.24
C MET A 1 1.33 22.30 -1.26
N ASP A 2 2.30 21.43 -1.47
CA ASP A 2 2.17 20.35 -2.47
C ASP A 2 1.18 19.30 -1.98
N ILE A 3 0.38 18.75 -2.89
CA ILE A 3 -0.59 17.70 -2.58
C ILE A 3 0.14 16.37 -2.36
N LEU A 4 -0.14 15.73 -1.23
CA LEU A 4 0.35 14.40 -0.91
C LEU A 4 -0.46 13.34 -1.67
N HIS A 5 0.09 12.76 -2.72
CA HIS A 5 -0.54 11.67 -3.45
C HIS A 5 -0.15 10.32 -2.82
N LEU A 6 -1.13 9.66 -2.18
CA LEU A 6 -0.94 8.35 -1.54
C LEU A 6 -1.55 7.24 -2.40
N PRO A 7 -0.72 6.43 -3.07
CA PRO A 7 -1.23 5.28 -3.80
C PRO A 7 -1.67 4.20 -2.82
N ILE A 8 -2.90 3.76 -2.98
CA ILE A 8 -3.48 2.61 -2.27
C ILE A 8 -3.97 1.63 -3.32
N CYS A 9 -3.48 0.43 -3.28
CA CYS A 9 -3.95 -0.57 -4.21
C CYS A 9 -3.79 -2.01 -3.72
N GLU A 10 -4.63 -2.83 -4.24
CA GLU A 10 -4.57 -4.28 -4.13
C GLU A 10 -3.57 -4.88 -5.15
N ASP A 11 -2.87 -4.02 -5.89
CA ASP A 11 -1.74 -4.32 -6.78
C ASP A 11 -0.80 -3.10 -6.88
N CYS A 12 0.26 -3.20 -7.67
CA CYS A 12 1.23 -2.11 -7.82
C CYS A 12 0.79 -0.98 -8.77
N TYR A 13 -0.45 -1.00 -9.27
CA TYR A 13 -0.90 -0.10 -10.33
C TYR A 13 -1.01 1.36 -9.87
N SER A 14 -1.57 1.62 -8.68
CA SER A 14 -1.71 3.00 -8.20
C SER A 14 -0.36 3.65 -7.97
N THR A 15 0.62 2.92 -7.45
CA THR A 15 2.00 3.40 -7.31
C THR A 15 2.62 3.69 -8.68
N ALA A 16 2.47 2.77 -9.63
CA ALA A 16 2.95 2.94 -10.99
C ALA A 16 2.31 4.15 -11.68
N TYR A 17 1.00 4.33 -11.52
CA TYR A 17 0.28 5.49 -12.03
C TYR A 17 0.82 6.82 -11.46
N CYS A 18 1.05 6.88 -10.15
CA CYS A 18 1.59 8.08 -9.52
C CYS A 18 3.00 8.42 -10.04
N ILE A 19 3.85 7.41 -10.27
CA ILE A 19 5.19 7.61 -10.83
C ILE A 19 5.11 8.13 -12.27
N GLN A 20 4.33 7.48 -13.12
CA GLN A 20 4.21 7.85 -14.54
C GLN A 20 3.65 9.26 -14.75
N ASN A 21 2.74 9.67 -13.87
CA ASN A 21 2.13 11.01 -13.93
C ASN A 21 2.87 12.06 -13.09
N LYS A 22 4.07 11.73 -12.56
CA LYS A 22 4.90 12.62 -11.74
C LYS A 22 4.17 13.19 -10.51
N LEU A 23 3.22 12.43 -9.97
CA LEU A 23 2.44 12.78 -8.79
C LEU A 23 3.16 12.37 -7.49
N ARG A 24 4.14 11.49 -7.60
CA ARG A 24 4.84 10.92 -6.45
C ARG A 24 6.01 11.81 -6.07
N LEU A 25 5.87 12.53 -4.96
CA LEU A 25 6.94 13.36 -4.40
C LEU A 25 7.92 12.54 -3.54
N ASN A 26 7.44 11.47 -2.93
CA ASN A 26 8.20 10.64 -1.99
C ASN A 26 7.80 9.16 -2.10
N SER A 27 8.65 8.29 -1.52
CA SER A 27 8.31 6.89 -1.31
C SER A 27 7.66 6.73 0.07
N TYR A 28 6.52 6.05 0.12
CA TYR A 28 5.79 5.71 1.35
C TYR A 28 5.79 4.21 1.57
N SER A 29 5.51 3.79 2.81
CA SER A 29 5.52 2.35 3.15
C SER A 29 4.43 1.56 2.44
N LEU A 30 3.32 2.20 2.10
CA LEU A 30 2.21 1.56 1.39
C LEU A 30 2.45 1.39 -0.12
N ASP A 31 3.54 1.98 -0.64
CA ASP A 31 3.94 1.79 -2.03
C ASP A 31 4.32 0.32 -2.30
N TRP A 32 3.89 -0.21 -3.44
CA TRP A 32 4.22 -1.56 -3.90
C TRP A 32 3.71 -2.69 -3.01
N MET A 33 2.75 -2.42 -2.14
CA MET A 33 2.09 -3.41 -1.30
C MET A 33 0.69 -3.71 -1.83
N TYR A 34 0.24 -4.92 -1.53
CA TYR A 34 -1.17 -5.26 -1.68
C TYR A 34 -1.88 -4.87 -0.38
N VAL A 35 -2.64 -3.80 -0.44
CA VAL A 35 -3.29 -3.22 0.72
C VAL A 35 -4.71 -2.74 0.38
N SER A 36 -5.67 -3.09 1.23
CA SER A 36 -7.03 -2.54 1.15
C SER A 36 -7.14 -1.22 1.91
N PRO A 37 -8.11 -0.36 1.59
CA PRO A 37 -8.37 0.84 2.37
C PRO A 37 -8.64 0.56 3.86
N TYR A 38 -9.28 -0.56 4.20
CA TYR A 38 -9.48 -0.97 5.59
C TYR A 38 -8.15 -1.17 6.33
N ARG A 39 -7.16 -1.81 5.70
CA ARG A 39 -5.84 -2.00 6.30
C ARG A 39 -5.06 -0.70 6.39
N VAL A 40 -5.24 0.19 5.42
CA VAL A 40 -4.69 1.56 5.49
C VAL A 40 -5.27 2.31 6.68
N TYR A 41 -6.60 2.21 6.90
CA TYR A 41 -7.24 2.76 8.09
C TYR A 41 -6.55 2.27 9.37
N GLN A 42 -6.40 0.95 9.52
CA GLN A 42 -5.73 0.36 10.70
C GLN A 42 -4.28 0.83 10.87
N CYS A 43 -3.53 0.96 9.77
CA CYS A 43 -2.16 1.48 9.82
C CYS A 43 -2.12 2.92 10.34
N ILE A 44 -2.98 3.81 9.83
CA ILE A 44 -3.04 5.21 10.23
C ILE A 44 -3.56 5.36 11.67
N GLU A 45 -4.62 4.60 12.03
CA GLU A 45 -5.20 4.61 13.37
C GLU A 45 -4.16 4.25 14.44
N ASN A 46 -3.33 3.24 14.16
CA ASN A 46 -2.28 2.76 15.05
C ASN A 46 -0.91 3.43 14.81
N GLU A 47 -0.85 4.50 14.01
CA GLU A 47 0.39 5.24 13.69
C GLU A 47 1.51 4.32 13.18
N PHE A 48 1.14 3.28 12.44
CA PHE A 48 2.05 2.25 11.94
C PHE A 48 2.86 1.53 13.03
N ALA A 49 2.36 1.47 14.27
CA ALA A 49 3.03 0.77 15.36
C ALA A 49 3.28 -0.70 15.02
N ASN A 50 4.54 -1.15 15.13
CA ASN A 50 5.00 -2.50 14.77
C ASN A 50 4.73 -2.88 13.29
N PHE A 51 4.70 -1.90 12.41
CA PHE A 51 4.55 -2.11 10.98
C PHE A 51 5.81 -2.79 10.41
N PHE A 52 5.61 -3.92 9.77
CA PHE A 52 6.68 -4.72 9.18
C PHE A 52 7.79 -5.10 10.18
N GLU A 53 7.43 -5.33 11.45
CA GLU A 53 8.36 -5.87 12.44
C GLU A 53 8.81 -7.26 12.02
N PRO A 54 10.12 -7.58 12.07
CA PRO A 54 10.65 -8.86 11.59
C PRO A 54 9.94 -10.08 12.18
N ASP A 55 9.54 -10.03 13.45
CA ASP A 55 8.83 -11.11 14.14
C ASP A 55 7.38 -11.32 13.63
N ASN A 56 6.83 -10.34 12.94
CA ASN A 56 5.49 -10.41 12.35
C ASN A 56 5.53 -10.83 10.86
N ILE A 57 6.72 -11.11 10.31
CA ILE A 57 6.85 -11.36 8.87
C ILE A 57 6.94 -12.86 8.58
N GLU A 58 6.00 -13.33 7.80
CA GLU A 58 5.99 -14.70 7.27
C GLU A 58 6.39 -14.73 5.80
N ILE A 59 7.19 -15.73 5.43
CA ILE A 59 7.55 -15.98 4.03
C ILE A 59 6.46 -16.84 3.40
N CYS A 60 5.69 -16.23 2.49
CA CYS A 60 4.53 -16.88 1.89
C CYS A 60 4.85 -17.76 0.69
N GLY A 61 6.00 -17.55 0.05
CA GLY A 61 6.39 -18.34 -1.11
C GLY A 61 7.49 -17.72 -1.94
N ILE A 62 7.89 -18.50 -2.94
CA ILE A 62 8.87 -18.07 -3.95
C ILE A 62 8.11 -17.37 -5.07
N ASN A 63 8.50 -16.13 -5.34
CA ASN A 63 7.94 -15.38 -6.45
C ASN A 63 8.42 -15.98 -7.78
N LYS A 64 7.50 -16.64 -8.50
CA LYS A 64 7.80 -17.25 -9.80
C LYS A 64 7.75 -16.26 -10.97
N GLN A 65 7.32 -15.03 -10.73
CA GLN A 65 7.27 -14.00 -11.77
C GLN A 65 8.68 -13.45 -12.00
N ARG A 66 9.33 -13.85 -13.08
CA ARG A 66 10.69 -13.46 -13.46
C ARG A 66 10.90 -11.96 -13.74
N ILE A 67 9.84 -11.17 -13.67
CA ILE A 67 9.85 -9.74 -13.99
C ILE A 67 10.30 -8.89 -12.80
N ILE A 68 10.31 -9.44 -11.58
CA ILE A 68 10.58 -8.72 -10.35
C ILE A 68 11.83 -9.33 -9.69
N GLU A 69 12.76 -8.50 -9.29
CA GLU A 69 14.01 -8.90 -8.60
C GLU A 69 13.77 -9.47 -7.18
N SER A 70 12.53 -9.75 -6.84
CA SER A 70 12.16 -10.36 -5.58
C SER A 70 12.08 -11.86 -5.73
N LYS A 71 12.79 -12.57 -4.88
CA LYS A 71 12.74 -14.04 -4.80
C LYS A 71 11.59 -14.52 -3.94
N TYR A 72 11.23 -13.75 -2.92
CA TYR A 72 10.21 -14.13 -1.95
C TYR A 72 9.08 -13.10 -1.89
N THR A 73 7.88 -13.60 -1.63
CA THR A 73 6.75 -12.80 -1.20
C THR A 73 6.62 -12.96 0.31
N VAL A 74 6.44 -11.87 1.03
CA VAL A 74 6.31 -11.88 2.49
C VAL A 74 4.98 -11.25 2.91
N PHE A 75 4.51 -11.66 4.08
CA PHE A 75 3.24 -11.25 4.65
C PHE A 75 3.45 -10.69 6.06
N ASP A 76 2.99 -9.46 6.28
CA ASP A 76 2.92 -8.87 7.61
C ASP A 76 1.65 -9.38 8.30
N THR A 77 1.80 -10.22 9.30
CA THR A 77 0.70 -10.88 10.00
C THR A 77 -0.11 -9.92 10.85
N LYS A 78 0.49 -8.81 11.30
CA LYS A 78 -0.19 -7.80 12.11
C LYS A 78 -1.19 -6.98 11.30
N TYR A 79 -0.73 -6.40 10.20
CA TYR A 79 -1.57 -5.55 9.36
C TYR A 79 -2.18 -6.28 8.16
N LYS A 80 -1.89 -7.59 8.03
CA LYS A 80 -2.39 -8.42 6.92
C LYS A 80 -2.02 -7.83 5.55
N LEU A 81 -0.76 -7.46 5.40
CA LEU A 81 -0.22 -6.84 4.19
C LEU A 81 0.68 -7.81 3.44
N LEU A 82 0.51 -7.89 2.13
CA LEU A 82 1.36 -8.72 1.29
C LEU A 82 2.37 -7.85 0.54
N VAL A 83 3.65 -8.19 0.66
CA VAL A 83 4.76 -7.51 -0.01
C VAL A 83 5.41 -8.46 -1.01
N PRO A 84 5.10 -8.33 -2.31
CA PRO A 84 5.62 -9.24 -3.35
C PRO A 84 6.98 -8.82 -3.88
N HIS A 85 7.55 -7.71 -3.38
CA HIS A 85 8.75 -7.09 -3.94
C HIS A 85 9.87 -6.98 -2.92
N PHE A 86 11.11 -6.84 -3.42
CA PHE A 86 12.32 -6.46 -2.67
C PHE A 86 12.95 -7.50 -1.75
N ILE A 87 12.41 -8.70 -1.64
CA ILE A 87 12.98 -9.75 -0.77
C ILE A 87 13.70 -10.80 -1.61
N VAL A 88 15.02 -10.76 -1.59
CA VAL A 88 15.92 -11.75 -2.21
C VAL A 88 16.54 -12.65 -1.15
N ASN A 89 17.03 -12.04 -0.06
CA ASN A 89 17.54 -12.72 1.11
C ASN A 89 16.75 -12.29 2.35
N PRO A 90 15.81 -13.09 2.84
CA PRO A 90 14.96 -12.70 3.97
C PRO A 90 15.74 -12.28 5.24
N LYS A 91 16.90 -12.90 5.51
CA LYS A 91 17.68 -12.61 6.71
C LYS A 91 18.24 -11.18 6.75
N THR A 92 18.53 -10.61 5.60
CA THR A 92 19.07 -9.25 5.47
C THR A 92 18.00 -8.26 5.06
N ASP A 93 17.16 -8.64 4.09
CA ASP A 93 16.24 -7.70 3.44
C ASP A 93 15.03 -7.35 4.32
N ILE A 94 14.57 -8.27 5.19
CA ILE A 94 13.46 -7.98 6.11
C ILE A 94 13.85 -6.91 7.14
N PRO A 95 14.98 -7.02 7.87
CA PRO A 95 15.43 -5.96 8.77
C PRO A 95 15.69 -4.63 8.07
N ASP A 96 16.28 -4.65 6.87
CA ASP A 96 16.54 -3.44 6.09
C ASP A 96 15.24 -2.76 5.65
N MET A 97 14.26 -3.53 5.21
CA MET A 97 12.94 -3.00 4.86
C MET A 97 12.18 -2.45 6.06
N HIS A 98 12.25 -3.14 7.22
CA HIS A 98 11.68 -2.62 8.45
C HIS A 98 12.22 -1.22 8.76
N ASN A 99 13.54 -1.04 8.72
CA ASN A 99 14.18 0.25 8.94
C ASN A 99 13.77 1.32 7.92
N LYS A 100 13.65 0.94 6.64
CA LYS A 100 13.17 1.84 5.58
C LYS A 100 11.71 2.25 5.83
N PHE A 101 10.85 1.30 6.16
CA PHE A 101 9.43 1.59 6.44
C PHE A 101 9.24 2.45 7.68
N LYS A 102 9.99 2.22 8.73
CA LYS A 102 9.96 3.07 9.94
C LYS A 102 10.24 4.53 9.61
N LYS A 103 11.25 4.80 8.77
CA LYS A 103 11.56 6.17 8.31
C LYS A 103 10.44 6.75 7.44
N ARG A 104 9.90 5.95 6.50
CA ARG A 104 8.82 6.36 5.60
C ARG A 104 7.51 6.64 6.35
N ASN A 105 7.18 5.80 7.34
CA ASN A 105 6.01 5.99 8.19
C ASN A 105 6.11 7.28 9.01
N ARG A 106 7.25 7.52 9.64
CA ARG A 106 7.48 8.78 10.36
C ARG A 106 7.29 9.99 9.45
N LYS A 107 7.84 9.94 8.23
CA LYS A 107 7.66 11.03 7.26
C LYS A 107 6.20 11.23 6.89
N LEU A 108 5.44 10.14 6.69
CA LEU A 108 4.02 10.21 6.39
C LEU A 108 3.21 10.79 7.54
N LEU A 109 3.48 10.36 8.77
CA LEU A 109 2.83 10.89 9.97
C LEU A 109 3.11 12.38 10.17
N ASN A 110 4.36 12.83 9.98
CA ASN A 110 4.69 14.26 10.01
C ASN A 110 3.88 15.04 8.98
N GLN A 111 3.67 14.51 7.76
CA GLN A 111 2.84 15.17 6.76
C GLN A 111 1.36 15.24 7.17
N PHE A 112 0.87 14.26 7.93
CA PHE A 112 -0.47 14.34 8.53
C PHE A 112 -0.53 15.42 9.61
N GLU A 113 0.48 15.54 10.46
CA GLU A 113 0.57 16.60 11.47
C GLU A 113 0.66 18.00 10.83
N ASP A 114 1.42 18.13 9.74
CA ASP A 114 1.55 19.36 8.94
C ASP A 114 0.28 19.68 8.13
N LYS A 115 -0.71 18.79 8.11
CA LYS A 115 -1.97 18.94 7.37
C LYS A 115 -1.76 19.18 5.88
N ALA A 116 -0.77 18.50 5.28
CA ALA A 116 -0.58 18.56 3.83
C ALA A 116 -1.84 18.01 3.11
N PRO A 117 -2.41 18.72 2.12
CA PRO A 117 -3.56 18.21 1.38
C PRO A 117 -3.30 16.82 0.81
N ILE A 118 -4.26 15.90 0.96
CA ILE A 118 -4.08 14.49 0.60
C ILE A 118 -4.98 14.11 -0.57
N ASN A 119 -4.41 13.40 -1.53
CA ASN A 119 -5.16 12.70 -2.56
C ASN A 119 -4.85 11.19 -2.51
N PHE A 120 -5.80 10.39 -2.05
CA PHE A 120 -5.70 8.94 -2.15
C PHE A 120 -5.92 8.50 -3.59
N VAL A 121 -4.91 7.91 -4.20
CA VAL A 121 -4.99 7.38 -5.56
C VAL A 121 -5.26 5.89 -5.49
N TYR A 122 -6.49 5.50 -5.78
CA TYR A 122 -6.95 4.13 -5.58
C TYR A 122 -7.41 3.46 -6.88
N LYS A 123 -6.95 2.24 -7.06
CA LYS A 123 -7.50 1.33 -8.04
C LYS A 123 -8.08 0.11 -7.34
N SER A 124 -9.40 -0.03 -7.42
CA SER A 124 -10.02 -1.30 -7.11
C SER A 124 -9.59 -2.31 -8.17
N LEU A 125 -9.00 -3.38 -7.71
CA LEU A 125 -9.13 -4.60 -8.45
C LEU A 125 -10.52 -5.13 -8.07
N ASN A 126 -11.31 -5.54 -9.07
CA ASN A 126 -12.34 -6.57 -8.83
C ASN A 126 -11.56 -7.85 -8.44
N ALA A 127 -10.90 -7.78 -7.31
CA ALA A 127 -9.65 -8.45 -6.97
C ALA A 127 -9.85 -9.87 -6.56
N PHE A 128 -11.02 -10.20 -6.18
CA PHE A 128 -11.37 -11.58 -5.93
C PHE A 128 -11.74 -12.30 -7.23
N ASN A 129 -11.23 -11.81 -8.37
CA ASN A 129 -11.16 -12.60 -9.57
C ASN A 129 -10.42 -13.89 -9.25
N LYS A 130 -11.05 -15.05 -9.54
CA LYS A 130 -10.58 -16.43 -9.30
C LYS A 130 -9.13 -16.72 -9.73
N GLN A 131 -8.45 -15.81 -10.42
CA GLN A 131 -7.06 -15.91 -10.85
C GLN A 131 -6.02 -15.60 -9.76
N ARG A 132 -6.42 -15.02 -8.62
CA ARG A 132 -5.50 -14.69 -7.51
C ARG A 132 -5.77 -15.55 -6.29
N LYS A 133 -5.76 -16.85 -6.45
CA LYS A 133 -5.81 -17.84 -5.35
C LYS A 133 -4.83 -17.54 -4.21
N HIS A 134 -3.70 -16.89 -4.52
CA HIS A 134 -2.67 -16.57 -3.52
C HIS A 134 -3.10 -15.55 -2.47
N PHE A 135 -4.12 -14.73 -2.72
CA PHE A 135 -4.61 -13.76 -1.74
C PHE A 135 -5.59 -14.36 -0.75
N THR A 136 -6.40 -15.30 -1.22
CA THR A 136 -7.45 -15.90 -0.40
C THR A 136 -6.87 -16.82 0.68
N GLU A 137 -5.65 -17.32 0.50
CA GLU A 137 -5.00 -18.23 1.45
C GLU A 137 -4.52 -17.51 2.72
N TYR A 138 -4.28 -16.18 2.65
CA TYR A 138 -3.78 -15.39 3.78
C TYR A 138 -4.87 -14.65 4.55
N TYR A 139 -6.10 -14.69 4.07
CA TYR A 139 -7.24 -14.06 4.73
C TYR A 139 -8.23 -15.12 5.17
N SER A 140 -8.75 -14.99 6.41
CA SER A 140 -9.83 -15.85 6.86
C SER A 140 -11.07 -15.68 5.98
N THR A 141 -11.99 -16.64 6.04
CA THR A 141 -13.27 -16.54 5.30
C THR A 141 -14.06 -15.29 5.71
N GLU A 142 -13.99 -14.91 7.00
CA GLU A 142 -14.60 -13.69 7.51
C GLU A 142 -13.95 -12.46 6.87
N GLU A 143 -12.61 -12.40 6.86
CA GLU A 143 -11.89 -11.29 6.22
C GLU A 143 -12.19 -11.20 4.72
N GLN A 144 -12.26 -12.32 4.01
CA GLN A 144 -12.65 -12.35 2.60
C GLN A 144 -14.08 -11.85 2.39
N ASN A 145 -14.99 -12.19 3.29
CA ASN A 145 -16.37 -11.71 3.27
C ASN A 145 -16.45 -10.20 3.60
N GLU A 146 -15.61 -9.72 4.52
CA GLU A 146 -15.50 -8.29 4.81
C GLU A 146 -15.00 -7.53 3.58
N PHE A 147 -13.96 -7.98 2.90
CA PHE A 147 -13.47 -7.36 1.66
C PHE A 147 -14.55 -7.34 0.56
N GLY A 148 -15.38 -8.38 0.47
CA GLY A 148 -16.48 -8.45 -0.51
C GLY A 148 -17.70 -7.61 -0.15
N LYS A 149 -17.94 -7.37 1.13
CA LYS A 149 -19.14 -6.67 1.64
C LYS A 149 -18.90 -5.19 1.92
N HIS A 150 -17.67 -4.80 2.26
CA HIS A 150 -17.41 -3.41 2.56
C HIS A 150 -17.30 -2.60 1.28
N ASN A 151 -18.31 -1.77 1.09
CA ASN A 151 -18.28 -0.74 0.07
C ASN A 151 -16.99 0.09 0.27
N MET A 152 -16.10 0.06 -0.72
CA MET A 152 -14.82 0.79 -0.68
C MET A 152 -15.00 2.28 -0.36
N LYS A 153 -16.14 2.86 -0.73
CA LYS A 153 -16.49 4.23 -0.36
C LYS A 153 -16.61 4.40 1.15
N ILE A 154 -17.21 3.44 1.86
CA ILE A 154 -17.33 3.47 3.33
C ILE A 154 -15.95 3.39 3.97
N GLN A 155 -15.07 2.54 3.46
CA GLN A 155 -13.71 2.41 4.01
C GLN A 155 -12.89 3.70 3.83
N PHE A 156 -12.99 4.35 2.66
CA PHE A 156 -12.36 5.64 2.45
C PHE A 156 -12.99 6.75 3.29
N GLU A 157 -14.30 6.71 3.50
CA GLU A 157 -14.95 7.66 4.41
C GLU A 157 -14.44 7.48 5.85
N ASN A 158 -14.24 6.25 6.31
CA ASN A 158 -13.63 5.98 7.62
C ASN A 158 -12.20 6.54 7.72
N ILE A 159 -11.37 6.39 6.69
CA ILE A 159 -10.03 7.01 6.64
C ILE A 159 -10.14 8.52 6.72
N LYS A 160 -11.05 9.11 5.98
CA LYS A 160 -11.30 10.56 5.94
C LYS A 160 -11.71 11.07 7.33
N GLN A 161 -12.67 10.41 7.97
CA GLN A 161 -13.10 10.74 9.34
C GLN A 161 -11.98 10.58 10.36
N LEU A 162 -11.15 9.56 10.23
CA LEU A 162 -9.97 9.38 11.07
C LEU A 162 -8.99 10.55 10.92
N LEU A 163 -8.71 11.00 9.71
CA LEU A 163 -7.82 12.15 9.47
C LEU A 163 -8.42 13.46 10.03
N ILE A 164 -9.72 13.66 9.88
CA ILE A 164 -10.43 14.82 10.44
C ILE A 164 -10.37 14.80 11.97
N THR A 165 -10.68 13.67 12.60
CA THR A 165 -10.79 13.59 14.07
C THR A 165 -9.44 13.51 14.76
N LYS A 166 -8.49 12.74 14.24
CA LYS A 166 -7.19 12.51 14.87
C LYS A 166 -6.18 13.59 14.52
N TYR A 167 -6.12 14.02 13.24
CA TYR A 167 -5.13 14.98 12.75
C TYR A 167 -5.72 16.36 12.45
N GLN A 168 -7.02 16.57 12.69
CA GLN A 168 -7.72 17.85 12.53
C GLN A 168 -7.65 18.40 11.09
N TYR A 169 -7.75 17.52 10.11
CA TYR A 169 -7.85 17.93 8.70
C TYR A 169 -9.16 18.65 8.42
N ASN A 170 -9.14 19.60 7.49
CA ASN A 170 -10.36 20.04 6.85
C ASN A 170 -10.80 18.98 5.84
N GLU A 171 -12.10 18.75 5.74
CA GLU A 171 -12.65 17.76 4.81
C GLU A 171 -12.27 18.03 3.36
N ALA A 172 -12.20 19.30 2.97
CA ALA A 172 -11.85 19.76 1.62
C ALA A 172 -10.38 19.42 1.22
N ASP A 173 -9.50 19.18 2.20
CA ASP A 173 -8.10 18.86 1.96
C ASP A 173 -7.88 17.36 1.73
N ILE A 174 -8.94 16.55 1.79
CA ILE A 174 -8.86 15.10 1.60
C ILE A 174 -9.67 14.71 0.37
N THR A 175 -8.99 14.20 -0.65
CA THR A 175 -9.60 13.74 -1.91
C THR A 175 -9.31 12.27 -2.18
N ILE A 176 -10.15 11.64 -2.99
CA ILE A 176 -9.99 10.26 -3.41
C ILE A 176 -10.16 10.18 -4.92
N GLN A 177 -9.10 9.77 -5.58
CA GLN A 177 -9.07 9.56 -7.01
C GLN A 177 -9.22 8.08 -7.35
N TYR A 178 -10.35 7.70 -7.90
CA TYR A 178 -10.59 6.33 -8.38
C TYR A 178 -10.05 6.16 -9.80
N LEU A 179 -9.08 5.26 -9.96
CA LEU A 179 -8.53 4.96 -11.27
C LEU A 179 -9.40 3.94 -12.01
N LYS A 180 -9.75 4.25 -13.25
CA LYS A 180 -10.43 3.31 -14.14
C LYS A 180 -9.45 2.24 -14.64
N ARG A 181 -9.94 1.03 -14.89
CA ARG A 181 -9.15 -0.03 -15.51
C ARG A 181 -8.90 0.34 -16.98
N THR A 182 -7.69 0.80 -17.29
CA THR A 182 -7.23 0.89 -18.69
C THR A 182 -6.59 -0.45 -19.07
N GLN A 183 -7.04 -1.04 -20.15
CA GLN A 183 -6.36 -2.19 -20.76
C GLN A 183 -5.01 -1.68 -21.29
N GLY A 184 -3.92 -2.34 -20.92
CA GLY A 184 -2.66 -2.20 -21.65
C GLY A 184 -1.57 -1.33 -21.02
N THR A 185 -1.51 -1.12 -19.71
CA THR A 185 -0.29 -0.54 -19.09
C THR A 185 0.84 -1.57 -19.05
N ASN A 186 1.87 -1.34 -19.88
CA ASN A 186 3.09 -2.14 -19.87
C ASN A 186 3.90 -1.83 -18.59
N PHE A 187 3.81 -2.69 -17.58
CA PHE A 187 4.57 -2.60 -16.33
C PHE A 187 6.10 -2.68 -16.51
N ILE A 188 6.56 -3.19 -17.65
CA ILE A 188 7.99 -3.47 -17.92
C ILE A 188 8.89 -2.22 -17.85
N GLY A 189 8.34 -1.04 -18.18
CA GLY A 189 9.09 0.22 -18.15
C GLY A 189 9.27 0.82 -16.75
N ILE A 190 8.42 0.47 -15.80
CA ILE A 190 8.32 1.13 -14.49
C ILE A 190 9.44 0.68 -13.54
N HIS A 191 9.85 -0.59 -13.61
CA HIS A 191 10.93 -1.11 -12.79
C HIS A 191 12.30 -0.51 -13.11
N LYS A 192 12.50 0.05 -14.32
CA LYS A 192 13.73 0.77 -14.67
C LYS A 192 13.81 2.18 -14.08
N ILE A 193 12.66 2.80 -13.79
CA ILE A 193 12.58 4.18 -13.28
C ILE A 193 12.87 4.23 -11.78
N THR A 194 12.53 3.20 -11.03
CA THR A 194 12.75 3.15 -9.57
C THR A 194 14.22 3.05 -9.15
N ARG A 195 15.11 2.61 -10.02
CA ARG A 195 16.56 2.53 -9.73
C ARG A 195 17.30 3.87 -9.81
N GLN A 196 16.71 4.90 -10.40
CA GLN A 196 17.37 6.21 -10.59
C GLN A 196 17.02 7.24 -9.52
N SER A 197 16.14 6.90 -8.56
CA SER A 197 15.61 7.83 -7.55
C SER A 197 15.78 7.37 -6.09
N GLU A 198 16.71 6.43 -5.82
CA GLU A 198 17.10 6.04 -4.46
C GLU A 198 18.44 6.61 -4.03
#